data_16782b32e5cf16e8c422804a71e4a761
#
_entry.id   16782b32e5cf16e8c422804a71e4a761
#
_cell.length_a   1.000
_cell.length_b   1.000
_cell.length_c   1.000
_cell.angle_alpha   90.00
_cell.angle_beta   90.00
_cell.angle_gamma   90.00
#
_symmetry.space_group_name_H-M   'P 1'
#
loop_
_entity.id
_entity.type
_entity.pdbx_description
1 polymer ?
#
loop_
_entity_poly.entity_id
_entity_poly.type
_entity_poly.pdbx_seq_one_letter_code
_entity_poly.pdbx_strand_id
1 'polypeptide(L)'
;MKDHYDFELLTPCFCYGASQAKTSQPEAEMRIPSIRGQLRRWHALLYGADDMKQTWGTAQGQVVSSRVILRLPLQDATSEPQMLQQVLPHVKNGGKAFCRNALKTGTHYRLLVSFRPMTSEQTRERVDQVIMNWLYLGGVGMRSTRAFGSIWPQEVKPDWNEFKKTVMIAGGKLAIAVSVRPLQKVDLAICTDTLSGRINEKYFGYVDGRERLTSPLKMKYIRLADGLHLMLHAASGEIISGALKLLSEANKPLGKMEFRMISDGIRR
;
A
#
# COMPACT_ATOMS: atom_id res chain seq x y z
N MET A 1 21.87 9.26 2.10
CA MET A 1 20.38 9.17 2.15
C MET A 1 19.78 10.37 1.44
N LYS A 2 18.63 10.18 0.78
CA LYS A 2 17.90 11.26 0.11
C LYS A 2 17.16 12.13 1.14
N ASP A 3 17.05 13.43 0.87
CA ASP A 3 16.27 14.39 1.66
C ASP A 3 14.79 14.47 1.21
N HIS A 4 14.48 13.92 0.05
CA HIS A 4 13.14 13.82 -0.48
C HIS A 4 12.93 12.55 -1.32
N TYR A 5 11.65 12.18 -1.45
CA TYR A 5 11.16 11.05 -2.24
C TYR A 5 9.95 11.50 -3.04
N ASP A 6 10.09 11.49 -4.36
CA ASP A 6 8.99 11.81 -5.27
C ASP A 6 8.24 10.52 -5.64
N PHE A 7 6.90 10.57 -5.56
CA PHE A 7 6.05 9.44 -5.89
C PHE A 7 4.73 9.87 -6.53
N GLU A 8 4.13 8.95 -7.26
CA GLU A 8 2.83 9.12 -7.89
C GLU A 8 1.80 8.12 -7.38
N LEU A 9 0.52 8.45 -7.53
CA LEU A 9 -0.60 7.54 -7.34
C LEU A 9 -0.86 6.75 -8.62
N LEU A 10 -0.68 5.43 -8.60
CA LEU A 10 -1.07 4.56 -9.72
C LEU A 10 -2.57 4.22 -9.71
N THR A 11 -3.22 4.39 -8.57
CA THR A 11 -4.65 4.10 -8.39
C THR A 11 -5.31 5.15 -7.50
N PRO A 12 -6.65 5.35 -7.59
CA PRO A 12 -7.36 6.28 -6.73
C PRO A 12 -7.08 6.01 -5.25
N CYS A 13 -6.91 7.07 -4.47
CA CYS A 13 -6.57 6.98 -3.06
C CYS A 13 -7.64 7.60 -2.16
N PHE A 14 -8.23 6.79 -1.29
CA PHE A 14 -9.15 7.25 -0.23
C PHE A 14 -8.36 7.64 1.02
N CYS A 15 -7.85 8.86 1.06
CA CYS A 15 -7.16 9.41 2.22
C CYS A 15 -7.89 10.67 2.67
N TYR A 16 -8.30 10.73 3.94
CA TYR A 16 -9.16 11.81 4.45
C TYR A 16 -8.62 12.44 5.72
N GLY A 17 -8.97 13.72 5.92
CA GLY A 17 -8.64 14.50 7.08
C GLY A 17 -9.62 14.38 8.25
N ALA A 18 -9.49 15.32 9.20
CA ALA A 18 -10.34 15.41 10.38
C ALA A 18 -11.80 15.76 10.06
N SER A 19 -12.06 16.34 8.88
CA SER A 19 -13.41 16.70 8.43
C SER A 19 -14.27 15.49 8.01
N GLN A 20 -13.72 14.30 7.99
CA GLN A 20 -14.40 13.08 7.56
C GLN A 20 -15.73 12.80 8.28
N ALA A 21 -15.83 13.20 9.56
CA ALA A 21 -17.03 12.98 10.37
C ALA A 21 -18.16 14.02 10.12
N LYS A 22 -17.87 15.10 9.41
CA LYS A 22 -18.79 16.25 9.30
C LYS A 22 -19.57 16.35 7.99
N THR A 23 -19.15 15.59 6.97
CA THR A 23 -19.76 15.64 5.63
C THR A 23 -19.99 14.25 5.07
N SER A 24 -21.07 14.11 4.27
CA SER A 24 -21.36 12.86 3.54
C SER A 24 -20.31 12.53 2.48
N GLN A 25 -19.58 13.55 1.99
CA GLN A 25 -18.51 13.42 1.01
C GLN A 25 -17.30 14.25 1.46
N PRO A 26 -16.45 13.72 2.36
CA PRO A 26 -15.25 14.42 2.79
C PRO A 26 -14.28 14.58 1.60
N GLU A 27 -13.58 15.70 1.58
CA GLU A 27 -12.49 15.90 0.64
C GLU A 27 -11.36 14.91 0.92
N ALA A 28 -10.80 14.33 -0.15
CA ALA A 28 -9.63 13.50 -0.05
C ALA A 28 -8.37 14.37 -0.02
N GLU A 29 -7.45 14.07 0.88
CA GLU A 29 -6.19 14.79 1.02
C GLU A 29 -5.04 13.83 1.37
N MET A 30 -3.85 14.02 0.81
CA MET A 30 -2.68 13.27 1.21
C MET A 30 -2.13 13.83 2.52
N ARG A 31 -1.97 13.00 3.53
CA ARG A 31 -1.63 13.45 4.90
C ARG A 31 -0.42 12.76 5.47
N ILE A 32 0.42 13.54 6.10
CA ILE A 32 1.59 13.03 6.85
C ILE A 32 1.21 11.96 7.90
N PRO A 33 0.15 12.11 8.71
CA PRO A 33 -0.23 11.05 9.66
C PRO A 33 -0.53 9.71 8.98
N SER A 34 -1.17 9.71 7.80
CA SER A 34 -1.46 8.50 7.03
C SER A 34 -0.17 7.84 6.51
N ILE A 35 0.74 8.62 5.95
CA ILE A 35 2.07 8.15 5.51
C ILE A 35 2.88 7.63 6.70
N ARG A 36 2.96 8.39 7.78
CA ARG A 36 3.69 8.00 9.00
C ARG A 36 3.19 6.67 9.57
N GLY A 37 1.87 6.45 9.58
CA GLY A 37 1.28 5.19 10.01
C GLY A 37 1.76 4.00 9.19
N GLN A 38 1.85 4.15 7.86
CA GLN A 38 2.39 3.12 6.96
C GLN A 38 3.89 2.90 7.19
N LEU A 39 4.68 3.96 7.30
CA LEU A 39 6.12 3.86 7.53
C LEU A 39 6.44 3.20 8.88
N ARG A 40 5.69 3.51 9.95
CA ARG A 40 5.81 2.82 11.24
C ARG A 40 5.54 1.32 11.12
N ARG A 41 4.51 0.93 10.36
CA ARG A 41 4.20 -0.48 10.11
C ARG A 41 5.31 -1.19 9.36
N TRP A 42 5.85 -0.57 8.31
CA TRP A 42 6.97 -1.12 7.55
C TRP A 42 8.23 -1.21 8.40
N HIS A 43 8.50 -0.21 9.24
CA HIS A 43 9.63 -0.23 10.16
C HIS A 43 9.51 -1.39 11.17
N ALA A 44 8.35 -1.57 11.77
CA ALA A 44 8.10 -2.66 12.72
C ALA A 44 8.26 -4.05 12.04
N LEU A 45 7.85 -4.18 10.78
CA LEU A 45 8.03 -5.41 10.01
C LEU A 45 9.50 -5.73 9.74
N LEU A 46 10.30 -4.73 9.42
CA LEU A 46 11.71 -4.90 9.04
C LEU A 46 12.65 -5.01 10.25
N TYR A 47 12.44 -4.19 11.26
CA TYR A 47 13.39 -3.98 12.37
C TYR A 47 12.81 -4.26 13.75
N GLY A 48 11.52 -4.58 13.84
CA GLY A 48 10.84 -4.85 15.10
C GLY A 48 10.16 -3.61 15.71
N ALA A 49 9.27 -3.91 16.68
CA ALA A 49 8.41 -2.88 17.27
C ALA A 49 9.18 -1.87 18.13
N ASP A 50 10.24 -2.33 18.81
CA ASP A 50 10.99 -1.45 19.73
C ASP A 50 11.88 -0.47 18.96
N ASP A 51 12.57 -0.90 17.91
CA ASP A 51 13.33 -0.01 17.02
C ASP A 51 12.38 1.01 16.34
N MET A 52 11.20 0.56 15.93
CA MET A 52 10.16 1.44 15.40
C MET A 52 9.75 2.53 16.41
N LYS A 53 9.52 2.17 17.68
CA LYS A 53 9.17 3.15 18.73
C LYS A 53 10.29 4.17 18.96
N GLN A 54 11.55 3.71 19.00
CA GLN A 54 12.73 4.57 19.18
C GLN A 54 12.94 5.53 18.00
N THR A 55 12.62 5.09 16.78
CA THR A 55 12.82 5.89 15.57
C THR A 55 11.65 6.87 15.33
N TRP A 56 10.41 6.39 15.41
CA TRP A 56 9.21 7.15 15.04
C TRP A 56 8.48 7.77 16.23
N GLY A 57 8.94 7.48 17.44
CA GLY A 57 8.32 7.95 18.67
C GLY A 57 7.14 7.11 19.14
N THR A 58 6.79 7.24 20.42
CA THR A 58 5.61 6.63 21.04
C THR A 58 5.09 7.50 22.18
N ALA A 59 3.76 7.49 22.35
CA ALA A 59 3.09 8.08 23.51
C ALA A 59 2.64 7.03 24.54
N GLN A 60 2.88 5.72 24.26
CA GLN A 60 2.51 4.63 25.16
C GLN A 60 3.74 4.14 25.94
N GLY A 61 3.58 3.94 27.27
CA GLY A 61 4.67 3.58 28.16
C GLY A 61 5.68 4.72 28.31
N GLN A 62 6.96 4.42 28.15
CA GLN A 62 8.00 5.44 28.11
C GLN A 62 7.83 6.29 26.86
N VAL A 63 7.50 7.56 27.03
CA VAL A 63 7.32 8.52 25.95
C VAL A 63 8.64 8.78 25.22
N VAL A 64 8.66 8.58 23.91
CA VAL A 64 9.82 8.80 23.05
C VAL A 64 9.42 9.75 21.92
N SER A 65 10.17 10.83 21.75
CA SER A 65 9.99 11.75 20.61
C SER A 65 10.47 11.12 19.30
N SER A 66 9.74 11.37 18.20
CA SER A 66 10.18 10.93 16.86
C SER A 66 11.52 11.56 16.49
N ARG A 67 12.44 10.77 15.97
CA ARG A 67 13.70 11.23 15.37
C ARG A 67 13.51 11.71 13.93
N VAL A 68 12.39 11.33 13.30
CA VAL A 68 12.06 11.58 11.89
C VAL A 68 11.02 12.69 11.79
N ILE A 69 11.29 13.66 10.95
CA ILE A 69 10.38 14.75 10.59
C ILE A 69 9.98 14.56 9.13
N LEU A 70 8.68 14.43 8.89
CA LEU A 70 8.10 14.31 7.56
C LEU A 70 7.31 15.55 7.20
N ARG A 71 7.44 16.02 5.96
CA ARG A 71 6.66 17.13 5.43
C ARG A 71 6.20 16.80 4.01
N LEU A 72 4.99 17.25 3.67
CA LEU A 72 4.53 17.38 2.29
C LEU A 72 4.50 18.88 2.02
N PRO A 73 5.29 19.39 1.06
CA PRO A 73 5.14 20.77 0.61
C PRO A 73 3.69 21.01 0.20
N LEU A 74 3.15 22.19 0.55
CA LEU A 74 1.89 22.64 -0.03
C LEU A 74 2.11 22.69 -1.54
N GLN A 75 1.38 21.86 -2.27
CA GLN A 75 1.23 22.08 -3.72
C GLN A 75 0.47 23.39 -3.87
N ASP A 76 0.90 24.23 -4.81
CA ASP A 76 0.29 25.54 -5.04
C ASP A 76 -1.23 25.49 -4.92
N ALA A 77 -1.80 26.46 -4.21
CA ALA A 77 -3.15 26.71 -3.69
C ALA A 77 -4.39 26.14 -4.42
N THR A 78 -4.22 25.24 -5.36
CA THR A 78 -5.29 24.46 -5.99
C THR A 78 -5.51 23.19 -5.16
N SER A 79 -6.77 22.91 -4.82
CA SER A 79 -7.17 21.66 -4.18
C SER A 79 -6.55 20.45 -4.90
N GLU A 80 -6.04 19.46 -4.15
CA GLU A 80 -5.51 18.22 -4.73
C GLU A 80 -6.53 17.63 -5.74
N PRO A 81 -6.09 17.16 -6.93
CA PRO A 81 -7.00 16.63 -7.93
C PRO A 81 -7.81 15.46 -7.38
N GLN A 82 -9.13 15.61 -7.38
CA GLN A 82 -10.05 14.62 -6.84
C GLN A 82 -10.92 14.00 -7.93
N MET A 83 -11.43 12.81 -7.63
CA MET A 83 -12.41 12.12 -8.44
C MET A 83 -13.44 11.42 -7.55
N LEU A 84 -14.67 11.31 -8.00
CA LEU A 84 -15.67 10.47 -7.35
C LEU A 84 -15.41 9.01 -7.72
N GLN A 85 -15.07 8.20 -6.74
CA GLN A 85 -14.70 6.80 -6.93
C GLN A 85 -15.61 5.87 -6.14
N GLN A 86 -16.08 4.82 -6.79
CA GLN A 86 -16.83 3.76 -6.11
C GLN A 86 -15.93 2.99 -5.15
N VAL A 87 -16.34 2.91 -3.88
CA VAL A 87 -15.58 2.25 -2.81
C VAL A 87 -15.63 0.71 -2.95
N LEU A 88 -16.75 0.18 -3.45
CA LEU A 88 -16.99 -1.25 -3.66
C LEU A 88 -17.33 -1.51 -5.13
N PRO A 89 -16.33 -1.57 -6.04
CA PRO A 89 -16.59 -1.71 -7.49
C PRO A 89 -17.35 -2.98 -7.90
N HIS A 90 -17.36 -4.01 -7.03
CA HIS A 90 -18.04 -5.28 -7.27
C HIS A 90 -19.53 -5.30 -6.85
N VAL A 91 -20.02 -4.26 -6.19
CA VAL A 91 -21.44 -4.19 -5.79
C VAL A 91 -22.28 -3.97 -7.05
N LYS A 92 -22.83 -5.05 -7.57
CA LYS A 92 -23.84 -5.09 -8.63
C LYS A 92 -25.17 -5.41 -7.95
N ASN A 93 -26.26 -4.95 -8.47
CA ASN A 93 -27.65 -5.23 -8.08
C ASN A 93 -28.28 -4.25 -7.09
N GLY A 94 -28.99 -3.27 -7.66
CA GLY A 94 -30.04 -2.49 -6.98
C GLY A 94 -29.61 -1.55 -5.85
N GLY A 95 -28.45 -1.80 -5.27
CA GLY A 95 -27.86 -0.91 -4.28
C GLY A 95 -27.20 0.29 -4.96
N LYS A 96 -27.50 1.50 -4.48
CA LYS A 96 -26.79 2.71 -4.90
C LYS A 96 -25.30 2.50 -4.67
N ALA A 97 -24.50 2.68 -5.72
CA ALA A 97 -23.05 2.60 -5.62
C ALA A 97 -22.55 3.57 -4.54
N PHE A 98 -21.88 3.05 -3.52
CA PHE A 98 -21.30 3.89 -2.49
C PHE A 98 -20.01 4.51 -3.05
N CYS A 99 -20.10 5.79 -3.44
CA CYS A 99 -18.99 6.56 -3.96
C CYS A 99 -18.46 7.54 -2.90
N ARG A 100 -17.15 7.79 -2.94
CA ARG A 100 -16.49 8.82 -2.14
C ARG A 100 -15.46 9.56 -2.99
N ASN A 101 -15.15 10.79 -2.60
CA ASN A 101 -14.02 11.50 -3.17
C ASN A 101 -12.73 10.71 -2.92
N ALA A 102 -11.90 10.65 -3.92
CA ALA A 102 -10.58 10.02 -3.87
C ALA A 102 -9.57 10.93 -4.56
N LEU A 103 -8.34 10.92 -4.11
CA LEU A 103 -7.24 11.52 -4.84
C LEU A 103 -7.07 10.81 -6.17
N LYS A 104 -6.85 11.57 -7.23
CA LYS A 104 -6.84 11.09 -8.61
C LYS A 104 -5.57 10.32 -8.93
N THR A 105 -5.70 9.29 -9.76
CA THR A 105 -4.56 8.59 -10.37
C THR A 105 -3.69 9.58 -11.15
N GLY A 106 -2.37 9.42 -11.08
CA GLY A 106 -1.40 10.31 -11.70
C GLY A 106 -1.07 11.57 -10.86
N THR A 107 -1.65 11.72 -9.66
CA THR A 107 -1.25 12.80 -8.76
C THR A 107 0.14 12.52 -8.20
N HIS A 108 1.00 13.53 -8.23
CA HIS A 108 2.39 13.46 -7.77
C HIS A 108 2.56 14.10 -6.40
N TYR A 109 3.48 13.56 -5.62
CA TYR A 109 3.79 14.04 -4.27
C TYR A 109 5.30 14.04 -4.05
N ARG A 110 5.76 15.01 -3.26
CA ARG A 110 7.13 15.05 -2.73
C ARG A 110 7.10 14.91 -1.23
N LEU A 111 7.67 13.82 -0.71
CA LEU A 111 7.85 13.61 0.72
C LEU A 111 9.23 14.10 1.13
N LEU A 112 9.28 15.20 1.89
CA LEU A 112 10.50 15.69 2.50
C LEU A 112 10.76 14.93 3.80
N VAL A 113 12.01 14.52 3.99
CA VAL A 113 12.46 13.76 5.15
C VAL A 113 13.65 14.46 5.79
N SER A 114 13.53 14.80 7.05
CA SER A 114 14.63 15.35 7.85
C SER A 114 14.71 14.67 9.20
N PHE A 115 15.82 14.84 9.88
CA PHE A 115 16.10 14.18 11.15
C PHE A 115 16.39 15.18 12.23
N ARG A 116 16.04 14.82 13.46
CA ARG A 116 16.51 15.57 14.62
C ARG A 116 18.03 15.46 14.75
N PRO A 117 18.70 16.47 15.34
CA PRO A 117 20.10 16.38 15.69
C PRO A 117 20.43 15.08 16.42
N MET A 118 21.66 14.61 16.31
CA MET A 118 22.17 13.38 16.94
C MET A 118 21.47 12.07 16.51
N THR A 119 20.71 12.07 15.43
CA THR A 119 20.20 10.82 14.83
C THR A 119 21.35 10.09 14.15
N SER A 120 21.60 8.84 14.57
CA SER A 120 22.68 8.01 14.02
C SER A 120 22.50 7.71 12.54
N GLU A 121 23.61 7.52 11.82
CA GLU A 121 23.57 7.14 10.40
C GLU A 121 22.82 5.83 10.18
N GLN A 122 23.03 4.83 11.04
CA GLN A 122 22.27 3.57 10.99
C GLN A 122 20.75 3.78 11.05
N THR A 123 20.27 4.71 11.90
CA THR A 123 18.84 5.05 11.97
C THR A 123 18.36 5.70 10.67
N ARG A 124 19.18 6.56 10.07
CA ARG A 124 18.87 7.21 8.79
C ARG A 124 18.78 6.20 7.65
N GLU A 125 19.72 5.27 7.55
CA GLU A 125 19.72 4.18 6.58
C GLU A 125 18.48 3.27 6.72
N ARG A 126 18.12 2.90 7.96
CA ARG A 126 16.91 2.13 8.23
C ARG A 126 15.65 2.86 7.78
N VAL A 127 15.56 4.15 8.01
CA VAL A 127 14.43 4.98 7.56
C VAL A 127 14.38 5.05 6.04
N ASP A 128 15.51 5.21 5.37
CA ASP A 128 15.59 5.16 3.89
C ASP A 128 15.04 3.83 3.36
N GLN A 129 15.52 2.71 3.90
CA GLN A 129 15.05 1.38 3.52
C GLN A 129 13.55 1.20 3.79
N VAL A 130 13.01 1.73 4.89
CA VAL A 130 11.59 1.71 5.21
C VAL A 130 10.78 2.48 4.18
N ILE A 131 11.24 3.67 3.78
CA ILE A 131 10.56 4.49 2.78
C ILE A 131 10.58 3.78 1.41
N MET A 132 11.72 3.23 1.00
CA MET A 132 11.84 2.48 -0.24
C MET A 132 10.91 1.26 -0.25
N ASN A 133 10.85 0.49 0.85
CA ASN A 133 9.90 -0.63 0.97
C ASN A 133 8.45 -0.16 0.84
N TRP A 134 8.09 0.93 1.51
CA TRP A 134 6.76 1.49 1.40
C TRP A 134 6.43 1.92 -0.02
N LEU A 135 7.35 2.56 -0.73
CA LEU A 135 7.17 3.00 -2.11
C LEU A 135 6.97 1.81 -3.06
N TYR A 136 7.78 0.76 -2.95
CA TYR A 136 7.71 -0.39 -3.84
C TYR A 136 6.63 -1.41 -3.48
N LEU A 137 6.38 -1.64 -2.20
CA LEU A 137 5.50 -2.72 -1.72
C LEU A 137 4.24 -2.22 -1.01
N GLY A 138 4.22 -0.97 -0.57
CA GLY A 138 3.14 -0.39 0.22
C GLY A 138 2.13 0.39 -0.59
N GLY A 139 1.20 0.96 0.13
CA GLY A 139 0.18 1.89 -0.36
C GLY A 139 -0.27 2.82 0.75
N VAL A 140 -1.20 3.70 0.46
CA VAL A 140 -1.73 4.69 1.41
C VAL A 140 -3.26 4.78 1.33
N GLY A 141 -3.89 5.17 2.43
CA GLY A 141 -5.33 5.36 2.52
C GLY A 141 -6.14 4.08 2.75
N MET A 142 -7.46 4.22 2.65
CA MET A 142 -8.39 3.11 2.84
C MET A 142 -8.27 2.12 1.69
N ARG A 143 -8.51 0.83 1.99
CA ARG A 143 -8.46 -0.26 1.02
C ARG A 143 -7.11 -0.44 0.30
N SER A 144 -6.03 0.07 0.88
CA SER A 144 -4.68 -0.14 0.33
C SER A 144 -4.28 -1.62 0.24
N THR A 145 -4.94 -2.51 0.99
CA THR A 145 -4.78 -3.97 0.83
C THR A 145 -5.48 -4.53 -0.42
N ARG A 146 -6.27 -3.72 -1.12
CA ARG A 146 -7.00 -4.04 -2.37
C ARG A 146 -6.59 -3.13 -3.51
N ALA A 147 -5.33 -2.77 -3.53
CA ALA A 147 -4.70 -1.95 -4.55
C ALA A 147 -5.19 -0.50 -4.69
N PHE A 148 -6.11 -0.01 -3.85
CA PHE A 148 -6.37 1.42 -3.77
C PHE A 148 -5.18 2.14 -3.15
N GLY A 149 -4.92 3.38 -3.59
CA GLY A 149 -3.77 4.15 -3.12
C GLY A 149 -2.43 3.45 -3.35
N SER A 150 -2.30 2.70 -4.45
CA SER A 150 -1.01 2.18 -4.90
C SER A 150 -0.12 3.35 -5.28
N ILE A 151 0.98 3.50 -4.59
CA ILE A 151 1.99 4.53 -4.85
C ILE A 151 3.17 3.92 -5.61
N TRP A 152 3.91 4.75 -6.35
CA TRP A 152 5.09 4.33 -7.07
C TRP A 152 6.13 5.44 -7.12
N PRO A 153 7.45 5.14 -7.03
CA PRO A 153 8.47 6.17 -7.21
C PRO A 153 8.31 6.83 -8.58
N GLN A 154 8.32 8.15 -8.62
CA GLN A 154 8.13 8.90 -9.84
C GLN A 154 9.26 8.58 -10.85
N GLU A 155 8.90 8.46 -12.14
CA GLU A 155 9.81 8.21 -13.26
C GLU A 155 10.62 6.91 -13.20
N VAL A 156 10.37 6.06 -12.22
CA VAL A 156 11.06 4.78 -12.07
C VAL A 156 10.29 3.68 -12.80
N LYS A 157 10.93 3.05 -13.78
CA LYS A 157 10.39 1.93 -14.55
C LYS A 157 11.43 0.83 -14.65
N PRO A 158 11.68 0.09 -13.55
CA PRO A 158 12.71 -0.94 -13.52
C PRO A 158 12.31 -2.10 -14.45
N ASP A 159 13.30 -2.77 -15.00
CA ASP A 159 13.07 -4.07 -15.58
C ASP A 159 12.82 -5.13 -14.49
N TRP A 160 12.49 -6.37 -14.90
CA TRP A 160 12.23 -7.47 -13.99
C TRP A 160 13.39 -7.78 -13.04
N ASN A 161 14.62 -7.69 -13.51
CA ASN A 161 15.81 -8.03 -12.72
C ASN A 161 16.12 -6.94 -11.71
N GLU A 162 16.00 -5.69 -12.11
CA GLU A 162 16.16 -4.52 -11.23
C GLU A 162 15.07 -4.51 -10.16
N PHE A 163 13.82 -4.74 -10.56
CA PHE A 163 12.71 -4.82 -9.62
C PHE A 163 12.92 -5.96 -8.62
N LYS A 164 13.30 -7.16 -9.10
CA LYS A 164 13.60 -8.31 -8.24
C LYS A 164 14.69 -7.99 -7.23
N LYS A 165 15.81 -7.40 -7.67
CA LYS A 165 16.91 -6.98 -6.77
C LYS A 165 16.41 -6.00 -5.71
N THR A 166 15.69 -4.94 -6.12
CA THR A 166 15.15 -3.93 -5.21
C THR A 166 14.22 -4.55 -4.17
N VAL A 167 13.31 -5.40 -4.59
CA VAL A 167 12.32 -6.05 -3.72
C VAL A 167 12.96 -7.09 -2.80
N MET A 168 13.98 -7.84 -3.25
CA MET A 168 14.71 -8.80 -2.41
C MET A 168 15.50 -8.11 -1.29
N ILE A 169 16.12 -6.96 -1.58
CA ILE A 169 16.80 -6.15 -0.57
C ILE A 169 15.77 -5.58 0.43
N ALA A 170 14.64 -5.12 -0.09
CA ALA A 170 13.63 -4.41 0.66
C ALA A 170 12.66 -5.34 1.41
N GLY A 171 12.29 -6.46 0.83
CA GLY A 171 11.14 -7.28 1.23
C GLY A 171 11.44 -8.73 1.57
N GLY A 172 12.69 -9.12 1.87
CA GLY A 172 13.07 -10.51 2.10
C GLY A 172 12.27 -11.29 3.17
N LYS A 173 11.40 -10.58 3.92
CA LYS A 173 10.46 -11.17 4.88
C LYS A 173 9.07 -11.44 4.30
N LEU A 174 8.79 -11.05 3.06
CA LEU A 174 7.50 -11.21 2.41
C LEU A 174 7.59 -12.13 1.21
N ALA A 175 6.55 -12.94 1.01
CA ALA A 175 6.28 -13.56 -0.26
C ALA A 175 5.71 -12.54 -1.23
N ILE A 176 6.18 -12.56 -2.47
CA ILE A 176 5.80 -11.60 -3.51
C ILE A 176 5.59 -12.34 -4.82
N ALA A 177 4.44 -12.10 -5.45
CA ALA A 177 4.12 -12.56 -6.79
C ALA A 177 3.65 -11.39 -7.65
N VAL A 178 4.01 -11.41 -8.93
CA VAL A 178 3.65 -10.35 -9.87
C VAL A 178 3.02 -10.98 -11.12
N SER A 179 1.99 -10.32 -11.67
CA SER A 179 1.33 -10.79 -12.90
C SER A 179 2.36 -10.90 -14.03
N VAL A 180 2.34 -12.04 -14.75
CA VAL A 180 3.31 -12.33 -15.82
C VAL A 180 3.15 -11.35 -16.98
N ARG A 181 1.90 -11.05 -17.34
CA ARG A 181 1.58 -10.12 -18.43
C ARG A 181 1.27 -8.73 -17.90
N PRO A 182 1.73 -7.68 -18.58
CA PRO A 182 1.33 -6.32 -18.26
C PRO A 182 -0.17 -6.13 -18.50
N LEU A 183 -0.76 -5.26 -17.69
CA LEU A 183 -2.17 -4.90 -17.76
C LEU A 183 -2.36 -3.64 -18.59
N GLN A 184 -3.37 -3.60 -19.43
CA GLN A 184 -3.67 -2.42 -20.25
C GLN A 184 -4.13 -1.22 -19.40
N LYS A 185 -4.81 -1.49 -18.29
CA LYS A 185 -5.33 -0.47 -17.38
C LYS A 185 -5.47 -1.00 -15.95
N VAL A 186 -5.61 -0.08 -15.01
CA VAL A 186 -6.01 -0.40 -13.63
C VAL A 186 -7.45 -0.92 -13.63
N ASP A 187 -7.66 -2.08 -13.05
CA ASP A 187 -9.00 -2.63 -12.79
C ASP A 187 -9.14 -3.00 -11.30
N LEU A 188 -9.71 -2.08 -10.54
CA LEU A 188 -9.92 -2.27 -9.10
C LEU A 188 -11.06 -3.25 -8.79
N ALA A 189 -11.94 -3.53 -9.76
CA ALA A 189 -12.97 -4.54 -9.59
C ALA A 189 -12.34 -5.93 -9.43
N ILE A 190 -11.31 -6.27 -10.18
CA ILE A 190 -10.55 -7.53 -10.03
C ILE A 190 -10.04 -7.69 -8.60
N CYS A 191 -9.47 -6.62 -8.01
CA CYS A 191 -8.91 -6.66 -6.66
C CYS A 191 -9.97 -6.73 -5.56
N THR A 192 -11.19 -6.27 -5.82
CA THR A 192 -12.29 -6.23 -4.84
C THR A 192 -13.29 -7.36 -5.01
N ASP A 193 -13.43 -7.93 -6.19
CA ASP A 193 -14.35 -9.05 -6.48
C ASP A 193 -13.99 -10.33 -5.70
N THR A 194 -12.76 -10.44 -5.23
CA THR A 194 -12.29 -11.48 -4.32
C THR A 194 -13.10 -11.58 -3.02
N LEU A 195 -13.85 -10.51 -2.67
CA LEU A 195 -14.62 -10.42 -1.43
C LEU A 195 -16.11 -10.72 -1.60
N SER A 196 -16.60 -10.93 -2.82
CA SER A 196 -17.99 -11.28 -3.05
C SER A 196 -18.27 -12.73 -2.64
N GLY A 197 -18.90 -12.89 -1.50
CA GLY A 197 -19.08 -14.14 -0.78
C GLY A 197 -18.01 -14.29 0.32
N ARG A 198 -18.32 -14.98 1.41
CA ARG A 198 -17.36 -15.31 2.49
C ARG A 198 -16.38 -16.38 1.97
N ILE A 199 -15.51 -15.98 1.03
CA ILE A 199 -14.45 -16.84 0.52
C ILE A 199 -13.27 -16.73 1.49
N ASN A 200 -13.13 -17.70 2.33
CA ASN A 200 -12.02 -18.00 3.24
C ASN A 200 -11.28 -16.80 3.84
N GLU A 201 -11.67 -16.46 5.06
CA GLU A 201 -11.12 -15.40 5.91
C GLU A 201 -9.61 -15.51 6.13
N LYS A 202 -9.07 -16.73 6.04
CA LYS A 202 -7.64 -17.03 6.16
C LYS A 202 -6.78 -16.23 5.17
N TYR A 203 -7.30 -15.92 3.97
CA TYR A 203 -6.55 -15.22 2.93
C TYR A 203 -6.97 -13.75 2.77
N PHE A 204 -8.26 -13.46 2.99
CA PHE A 204 -8.83 -12.17 2.61
C PHE A 204 -9.26 -11.31 3.79
N GLY A 205 -9.16 -11.85 5.01
CA GLY A 205 -9.64 -11.19 6.19
C GLY A 205 -11.17 -11.05 6.20
N TYR A 206 -11.70 -10.45 7.24
CA TYR A 206 -13.13 -10.22 7.37
C TYR A 206 -13.44 -8.97 8.20
N VAL A 207 -14.69 -8.53 8.12
CA VAL A 207 -15.29 -7.56 9.01
C VAL A 207 -16.65 -8.14 9.43
N ASP A 208 -16.82 -8.43 10.72
CA ASP A 208 -18.08 -8.89 11.30
C ASP A 208 -18.37 -8.07 12.57
N GLY A 209 -19.34 -7.17 12.46
CA GLY A 209 -19.66 -6.24 13.54
C GLY A 209 -18.45 -5.43 14.00
N ARG A 210 -17.97 -5.70 15.23
CA ARG A 210 -16.80 -5.04 15.83
C ARG A 210 -15.49 -5.76 15.54
N GLU A 211 -15.56 -7.01 15.09
CA GLU A 211 -14.37 -7.80 14.79
C GLU A 211 -13.86 -7.50 13.37
N ARG A 212 -12.56 -7.34 13.26
CA ARG A 212 -11.92 -7.07 11.99
C ARG A 212 -10.59 -7.82 11.90
N LEU A 213 -10.46 -8.70 10.93
CA LEU A 213 -9.20 -9.29 10.54
C LEU A 213 -8.71 -8.63 9.24
N THR A 214 -7.55 -7.98 9.31
CA THR A 214 -6.92 -7.40 8.13
C THR A 214 -6.53 -8.51 7.15
N SER A 215 -6.80 -8.29 5.85
CA SER A 215 -6.41 -9.24 4.80
C SER A 215 -4.93 -9.63 4.87
N PRO A 216 -4.59 -10.92 5.04
CA PRO A 216 -3.22 -11.42 4.91
C PRO A 216 -2.66 -11.21 3.50
N LEU A 217 -3.44 -11.52 2.45
CA LEU A 217 -3.09 -11.20 1.07
C LEU A 217 -3.30 -9.71 0.80
N LYS A 218 -2.29 -9.06 0.26
CA LYS A 218 -2.33 -7.66 -0.15
C LYS A 218 -2.03 -7.54 -1.62
N MET A 219 -2.64 -6.57 -2.25
CA MET A 219 -2.57 -6.29 -3.67
C MET A 219 -2.08 -4.87 -3.90
N LYS A 220 -1.30 -4.67 -4.95
CA LYS A 220 -0.80 -3.36 -5.36
C LYS A 220 -0.56 -3.33 -6.85
N TYR A 221 -0.89 -2.23 -7.50
CA TYR A 221 -0.40 -1.95 -8.85
C TYR A 221 1.03 -1.42 -8.78
N ILE A 222 1.86 -1.89 -9.70
CA ILE A 222 3.26 -1.48 -9.88
C ILE A 222 3.51 -1.16 -11.35
N ARG A 223 4.55 -0.38 -11.62
CA ARG A 223 4.94 -0.01 -12.99
C ARG A 223 6.35 -0.51 -13.28
N LEU A 224 6.47 -1.43 -14.23
CA LEU A 224 7.73 -1.95 -14.74
C LEU A 224 8.02 -1.36 -16.12
N ALA A 225 9.18 -1.68 -16.69
CA ALA A 225 9.59 -1.18 -18.00
C ALA A 225 8.63 -1.60 -19.12
N ASP A 226 8.05 -2.79 -19.03
CA ASP A 226 7.09 -3.37 -19.99
C ASP A 226 5.63 -2.96 -19.72
N GLY A 227 5.33 -2.28 -18.63
CA GLY A 227 4.00 -1.75 -18.36
C GLY A 227 3.52 -1.86 -16.91
N LEU A 228 2.20 -1.82 -16.77
CA LEU A 228 1.51 -1.90 -15.49
C LEU A 228 1.32 -3.36 -15.08
N HIS A 229 1.66 -3.71 -13.85
CA HIS A 229 1.46 -5.06 -13.32
C HIS A 229 0.67 -5.04 -12.00
N LEU A 230 0.02 -6.16 -11.70
CA LEU A 230 -0.57 -6.40 -10.38
C LEU A 230 0.40 -7.25 -9.56
N MET A 231 0.77 -6.73 -8.41
CA MET A 231 1.60 -7.42 -7.43
C MET A 231 0.74 -7.90 -6.25
N LEU A 232 0.99 -9.13 -5.84
CA LEU A 232 0.44 -9.74 -4.63
C LEU A 232 1.57 -9.90 -3.62
N HIS A 233 1.32 -9.60 -2.34
CA HIS A 233 2.27 -9.91 -1.29
C HIS A 233 1.58 -10.38 -0.01
N ALA A 234 2.27 -11.26 0.72
CA ALA A 234 1.82 -11.86 1.96
C ALA A 234 3.02 -12.27 2.84
N ALA A 235 2.76 -12.78 4.03
CA ALA A 235 3.81 -13.27 4.91
C ALA A 235 4.51 -14.53 4.36
N SER A 236 3.79 -15.39 3.60
CA SER A 236 4.35 -16.60 2.99
C SER A 236 3.76 -16.88 1.60
N GLY A 237 4.48 -17.64 0.78
CA GLY A 237 4.03 -18.08 -0.53
C GLY A 237 2.78 -18.95 -0.48
N GLU A 238 2.58 -19.70 0.59
CA GLU A 238 1.38 -20.52 0.82
C GLU A 238 0.09 -19.69 0.88
N ILE A 239 0.17 -18.46 1.44
CA ILE A 239 -0.98 -17.54 1.47
C ILE A 239 -1.33 -17.09 0.05
N ILE A 240 -0.32 -16.77 -0.77
CA ILE A 240 -0.54 -16.34 -2.16
C ILE A 240 -1.10 -17.50 -3.00
N SER A 241 -0.43 -18.64 -2.99
CA SER A 241 -0.83 -19.81 -3.79
C SER A 241 -2.19 -20.36 -3.36
N GLY A 242 -2.46 -20.45 -2.06
CA GLY A 242 -3.76 -20.87 -1.54
C GLY A 242 -4.88 -19.91 -1.91
N ALA A 243 -4.63 -18.59 -1.85
CA ALA A 243 -5.61 -17.58 -2.28
C ALA A 243 -5.89 -17.67 -3.78
N LEU A 244 -4.86 -17.79 -4.63
CA LEU A 244 -5.02 -17.90 -6.08
C LEU A 244 -5.76 -19.19 -6.47
N LYS A 245 -5.44 -20.32 -5.84
CA LYS A 245 -6.16 -21.59 -6.05
C LYS A 245 -7.65 -21.43 -5.75
N LEU A 246 -7.99 -20.90 -4.58
CA LEU A 246 -9.37 -20.68 -4.18
C LEU A 246 -10.13 -19.75 -5.13
N LEU A 247 -9.49 -18.67 -5.60
CA LEU A 247 -10.08 -17.74 -6.55
C LEU A 247 -10.27 -18.37 -7.94
N SER A 248 -9.38 -19.26 -8.35
CA SER A 248 -9.50 -20.02 -9.58
C SER A 248 -10.69 -21.00 -9.51
N GLU A 249 -10.81 -21.76 -8.42
CA GLU A 249 -11.93 -22.67 -8.16
C GLU A 249 -13.28 -21.92 -8.11
N ALA A 250 -13.27 -20.71 -7.53
CA ALA A 250 -14.45 -19.84 -7.50
C ALA A 250 -14.69 -19.06 -8.81
N ASN A 251 -13.94 -19.36 -9.87
CA ASN A 251 -14.03 -18.73 -11.20
C ASN A 251 -13.88 -17.18 -11.15
N LYS A 252 -13.11 -16.66 -10.21
CA LYS A 252 -12.87 -15.21 -10.05
C LYS A 252 -11.80 -14.71 -11.03
N PRO A 253 -11.92 -13.47 -11.56
CA PRO A 253 -10.98 -12.93 -12.53
C PRO A 253 -9.51 -12.97 -12.06
N LEU A 254 -9.25 -12.64 -10.81
CA LEU A 254 -7.90 -12.68 -10.24
C LEU A 254 -7.30 -14.09 -10.23
N GLY A 255 -8.12 -15.13 -10.00
CA GLY A 255 -7.67 -16.53 -10.03
C GLY A 255 -7.32 -17.05 -11.42
N LYS A 256 -7.73 -16.33 -12.48
CA LYS A 256 -7.40 -16.66 -13.89
C LYS A 256 -6.12 -15.99 -14.38
N MET A 257 -5.56 -15.08 -13.60
CA MET A 257 -4.32 -14.40 -13.95
C MET A 257 -3.12 -15.28 -13.61
N GLU A 258 -2.12 -15.25 -14.46
CA GLU A 258 -0.85 -15.92 -14.23
C GLU A 258 0.08 -15.01 -13.41
N PHE A 259 0.68 -15.57 -12.36
CA PHE A 259 1.62 -14.88 -11.48
C PHE A 259 2.96 -15.58 -11.42
N ARG A 260 4.03 -14.80 -11.40
CA ARG A 260 5.39 -15.27 -11.15
C ARG A 260 5.79 -14.94 -9.73
N MET A 261 6.19 -15.96 -8.96
CA MET A 261 6.78 -15.75 -7.64
C MET A 261 8.17 -15.10 -7.77
N ILE A 262 8.40 -14.06 -6.99
CA ILE A 262 9.68 -13.37 -6.88
C ILE A 262 10.38 -13.74 -5.59
N SER A 263 9.63 -13.91 -4.50
CA SER A 263 10.10 -14.29 -3.18
C SER A 263 9.05 -15.15 -2.49
N ASP A 264 9.49 -16.19 -1.78
CA ASP A 264 8.62 -17.10 -1.00
C ASP A 264 8.34 -16.60 0.43
N GLY A 265 8.99 -15.51 0.85
CA GLY A 265 8.90 -15.02 2.21
C GLY A 265 9.66 -15.87 3.22
N ILE A 266 9.32 -15.71 4.51
CA ILE A 266 9.94 -16.49 5.57
C ILE A 266 9.35 -17.90 5.51
N ARG A 267 10.19 -18.89 5.25
CA ARG A 267 9.84 -20.29 5.55
C ARG A 267 9.81 -20.44 7.07
N ARG A 268 8.64 -20.70 7.62
CA ARG A 268 8.49 -21.05 9.04
C ARG A 268 8.85 -22.50 9.26
#